data_2ebcbb36e73dee9f28719d96179e4e70
#
_entry.id   2ebcbb36e73dee9f28719d96179e4e70
#
_cell.length_a   1.000
_cell.length_b   1.000
_cell.length_c   1.000
_cell.angle_alpha   90.00
_cell.angle_beta   90.00
_cell.angle_gamma   90.00
#
_symmetry.space_group_name_H-M   'P 1'
#
loop_
_entity.id
_entity.type
_entity.pdbx_description
1 polymer ?
#
loop_
_entity_poly.entity_id
_entity_poly.type
_entity_poly.pdbx_seq_one_letter_code
_entity_poly.pdbx_strand_id
1 'polypeptide(L)'
;MVFQGTNRRGCSSVQRMQPVWAAVFDWDGVILDSSRHHEESWERLAKEAGKLLPHEHFRKGFGRRNIEIMRDMLGWSQDLKEIDRLSRRKEEHYREVVEEWGIDPLPGVRPWLERLSEAGVPCGIGSSTEAKNVEVGLKKLGLGKFFQTAVTAEHVQRGKPAPDVFLEVSRRLQVEPARCVVFEDAPAGVEAGRAAGMKVVGVTTTHPVGQLEGVSREVARMDELTVEEVRRWLGGSA
;
A
#
# COMPACT_ATOMS: atom_id res chain seq x y z
N MET A 1 36.30 8.92 58.59
CA MET A 1 35.06 8.18 58.30
C MET A 1 34.79 8.32 56.80
N VAL A 2 34.99 7.23 56.08
CA VAL A 2 34.89 7.17 54.63
C VAL A 2 33.49 6.60 54.30
N PHE A 3 32.65 7.37 53.60
CA PHE A 3 31.40 6.84 53.07
C PHE A 3 31.59 6.50 51.60
N GLN A 4 31.53 5.20 51.32
CA GLN A 4 31.56 4.61 49.98
C GLN A 4 30.23 4.93 49.25
N GLY A 5 30.35 5.52 48.07
CA GLY A 5 29.25 5.72 47.14
C GLY A 5 28.88 4.42 46.44
N THR A 6 27.64 4.02 46.58
CA THR A 6 27.05 2.89 45.86
C THR A 6 26.74 3.26 44.41
N ASN A 7 27.46 2.62 43.53
CA ASN A 7 27.32 2.67 42.07
C ASN A 7 26.02 1.93 41.64
N ARG A 8 24.96 2.67 41.35
CA ARG A 8 23.77 2.09 40.70
C ARG A 8 23.99 2.04 39.18
N ARG A 9 24.57 0.97 38.72
CA ARG A 9 24.41 0.54 37.32
C ARG A 9 23.05 -0.12 37.18
N GLY A 10 22.31 0.27 36.17
CA GLY A 10 21.07 -0.42 35.83
C GLY A 10 20.15 0.37 34.92
N CYS A 11 20.67 0.91 33.82
CA CYS A 11 19.81 1.22 32.69
C CYS A 11 19.87 0.00 31.76
N SER A 12 19.01 -0.98 32.00
CA SER A 12 18.77 -2.08 31.08
C SER A 12 18.14 -1.47 29.83
N SER A 13 18.93 -1.32 28.78
CA SER A 13 18.41 -1.16 27.42
C SER A 13 17.54 -2.36 27.13
N VAL A 14 16.23 -2.13 27.12
CA VAL A 14 15.29 -3.10 26.55
C VAL A 14 15.67 -3.20 25.08
N GLN A 15 16.45 -4.21 24.75
CA GLN A 15 16.70 -4.62 23.37
C GLN A 15 15.33 -4.96 22.79
N ARG A 16 14.74 -4.04 22.01
CA ARG A 16 13.55 -4.35 21.23
C ARG A 16 13.96 -5.49 20.28
N MET A 17 13.45 -6.66 20.56
CA MET A 17 13.61 -7.78 19.63
C MET A 17 13.10 -7.32 18.27
N GLN A 18 13.95 -7.42 17.25
CA GLN A 18 13.56 -7.11 15.88
C GLN A 18 12.36 -7.98 15.52
N PRO A 19 11.33 -7.41 14.90
CA PRO A 19 10.16 -8.21 14.52
C PRO A 19 10.58 -9.33 13.58
N VAL A 20 10.01 -10.51 13.76
CA VAL A 20 10.36 -11.70 12.97
C VAL A 20 10.05 -11.49 11.49
N TRP A 21 9.01 -10.70 11.16
CA TRP A 21 8.61 -10.34 9.80
C TRP A 21 7.72 -9.08 9.82
N ALA A 22 7.44 -8.52 8.63
CA ALA A 22 6.56 -7.37 8.46
C ALA A 22 5.51 -7.61 7.36
N ALA A 23 4.33 -7.03 7.52
CA ALA A 23 3.29 -6.98 6.51
C ALA A 23 3.31 -5.63 5.78
N VAL A 24 3.36 -5.67 4.46
CA VAL A 24 3.38 -4.50 3.59
C VAL A 24 2.16 -4.54 2.69
N PHE A 25 1.35 -3.50 2.71
CA PHE A 25 0.09 -3.47 1.99
C PHE A 25 0.12 -2.44 0.87
N ASP A 26 -0.33 -2.82 -0.32
CA ASP A 26 -0.86 -1.81 -1.21
C ASP A 26 -2.11 -1.19 -0.58
N TRP A 27 -2.59 -0.10 -1.16
CA TRP A 27 -3.69 0.68 -0.63
C TRP A 27 -5.00 0.44 -1.38
N ASP A 28 -5.02 0.84 -2.64
CA ASP A 28 -6.19 0.78 -3.51
C ASP A 28 -6.43 -0.66 -4.01
N GLY A 29 -7.60 -1.21 -3.78
CA GLY A 29 -7.90 -2.61 -4.12
C GLY A 29 -7.36 -3.65 -3.12
N VAL A 30 -6.62 -3.22 -2.08
CA VAL A 30 -6.08 -4.09 -1.03
C VAL A 30 -6.65 -3.72 0.35
N ILE A 31 -6.52 -2.48 0.78
CA ILE A 31 -7.07 -2.02 2.05
C ILE A 31 -8.51 -1.51 1.88
N LEU A 32 -8.79 -0.84 0.78
CA LEU A 32 -10.09 -0.25 0.50
C LEU A 32 -10.53 -0.45 -0.95
N ASP A 33 -11.84 -0.46 -1.18
CA ASP A 33 -12.43 -0.46 -2.51
C ASP A 33 -12.58 0.97 -3.01
N SER A 34 -11.55 1.47 -3.66
CA SER A 34 -11.49 2.80 -4.24
C SER A 34 -11.78 2.85 -5.73
N SER A 35 -12.01 1.71 -6.37
CA SER A 35 -12.11 1.61 -7.83
C SER A 35 -13.11 2.60 -8.41
N ARG A 36 -14.35 2.62 -7.90
CA ARG A 36 -15.40 3.53 -8.34
C ARG A 36 -15.09 4.99 -8.07
N HIS A 37 -14.40 5.29 -6.97
CA HIS A 37 -14.00 6.65 -6.59
C HIS A 37 -12.94 7.19 -7.56
N HIS A 38 -11.97 6.35 -7.91
CA HIS A 38 -10.96 6.72 -8.91
C HIS A 38 -11.57 6.88 -10.30
N GLU A 39 -12.45 5.97 -10.73
CA GLU A 39 -13.13 6.05 -12.02
C GLU A 39 -13.91 7.38 -12.14
N GLU A 40 -14.77 7.68 -11.18
CA GLU A 40 -15.51 8.94 -11.10
C GLU A 40 -14.59 10.16 -11.12
N SER A 41 -13.47 10.10 -10.39
CA SER A 41 -12.51 11.22 -10.36
C SER A 41 -11.87 11.48 -11.73
N TRP A 42 -11.61 10.45 -12.52
CA TRP A 42 -11.14 10.56 -13.90
C TRP A 42 -12.21 11.13 -14.82
N GLU A 43 -13.47 10.72 -14.66
CA GLU A 43 -14.60 11.24 -15.43
C GLU A 43 -14.83 12.73 -15.16
N ARG A 44 -14.81 13.14 -13.89
CA ARG A 44 -14.90 14.56 -13.49
C ARG A 44 -13.77 15.38 -14.10
N LEU A 45 -12.53 14.91 -13.99
CA LEU A 45 -11.38 15.58 -14.58
C LEU A 45 -11.50 15.69 -16.10
N ALA A 46 -11.84 14.60 -16.78
CA ALA A 46 -11.98 14.58 -18.24
C ALA A 46 -13.03 15.61 -18.72
N LYS A 47 -14.17 15.64 -18.04
CA LYS A 47 -15.24 16.63 -18.32
C LYS A 47 -14.78 18.07 -18.07
N GLU A 48 -14.11 18.34 -16.94
CA GLU A 48 -13.61 19.66 -16.57
C GLU A 48 -12.52 20.14 -17.56
N ALA A 49 -11.62 19.25 -17.97
CA ALA A 49 -10.51 19.56 -18.87
C ALA A 49 -10.87 19.48 -20.36
N GLY A 50 -12.09 19.08 -20.72
CA GLY A 50 -12.50 18.89 -22.12
C GLY A 50 -11.70 17.79 -22.84
N LYS A 51 -11.27 16.76 -22.11
CA LYS A 51 -10.47 15.63 -22.61
C LYS A 51 -11.34 14.41 -22.87
N LEU A 52 -10.96 13.59 -23.86
CA LEU A 52 -11.62 12.31 -24.11
C LEU A 52 -11.09 11.25 -23.14
N LEU A 53 -12.00 10.41 -22.63
CA LEU A 53 -11.67 9.30 -21.75
C LEU A 53 -12.19 7.99 -22.38
N PRO A 54 -11.29 7.10 -22.85
CA PRO A 54 -11.69 5.82 -23.42
C PRO A 54 -12.38 4.92 -22.38
N HIS A 55 -13.40 4.17 -22.76
CA HIS A 55 -14.19 3.31 -21.86
C HIS A 55 -13.34 2.34 -21.01
N GLU A 56 -12.22 1.83 -21.54
CA GLU A 56 -11.37 0.89 -20.82
C GLU A 56 -10.19 1.54 -20.07
N HIS A 57 -10.15 2.88 -20.02
CA HIS A 57 -9.02 3.61 -19.43
C HIS A 57 -8.74 3.19 -18.02
N PHE A 58 -9.78 3.03 -17.23
CA PHE A 58 -9.68 2.72 -15.81
C PHE A 58 -9.02 1.34 -15.59
N ARG A 59 -9.56 0.29 -16.20
CA ARG A 59 -9.01 -1.06 -16.06
C ARG A 59 -7.54 -1.18 -16.49
N LYS A 60 -7.15 -0.45 -17.55
CA LYS A 60 -5.78 -0.46 -18.07
C LYS A 60 -4.80 0.40 -17.24
N GLY A 61 -5.33 1.41 -16.56
CA GLY A 61 -4.55 2.38 -15.79
C GLY A 61 -4.49 2.10 -14.28
N PHE A 62 -5.32 1.18 -13.78
CA PHE A 62 -5.40 0.91 -12.34
C PHE A 62 -4.03 0.48 -11.77
N GLY A 63 -3.66 1.05 -10.62
CA GLY A 63 -2.37 0.82 -9.97
C GLY A 63 -1.18 1.61 -10.55
N ARG A 64 -1.36 2.33 -11.69
CA ARG A 64 -0.32 3.19 -12.29
C ARG A 64 -0.37 4.62 -11.75
N ARG A 65 0.74 5.33 -11.94
CA ARG A 65 0.81 6.76 -11.62
C ARG A 65 0.02 7.61 -12.62
N ASN A 66 -0.57 8.69 -12.17
CA ASN A 66 -1.30 9.63 -13.03
C ASN A 66 -0.47 10.12 -14.22
N ILE A 67 0.83 10.39 -14.01
CA ILE A 67 1.72 10.82 -15.10
C ILE A 67 1.81 9.79 -16.23
N GLU A 68 1.92 8.51 -15.90
CA GLU A 68 1.98 7.41 -16.88
C GLU A 68 0.63 7.28 -17.61
N ILE A 69 -0.46 7.40 -16.88
CA ILE A 69 -1.81 7.35 -17.46
C ILE A 69 -2.01 8.52 -18.42
N MET A 70 -1.77 9.75 -17.99
CA MET A 70 -2.03 10.95 -18.80
C MET A 70 -1.10 11.05 -19.99
N ARG A 71 0.18 10.74 -19.83
CA ARG A 71 1.19 10.89 -20.89
C ARG A 71 1.19 9.72 -21.85
N ASP A 72 1.29 8.49 -21.31
CA ASP A 72 1.62 7.31 -22.09
C ASP A 72 0.37 6.55 -22.56
N MET A 73 -0.72 6.56 -21.77
CA MET A 73 -1.96 5.86 -22.14
C MET A 73 -2.98 6.75 -22.81
N LEU A 74 -3.25 7.93 -22.25
CA LEU A 74 -4.30 8.82 -22.73
C LEU A 74 -3.79 9.84 -23.76
N GLY A 75 -2.48 10.12 -23.77
CA GLY A 75 -1.90 11.13 -24.64
C GLY A 75 -2.40 12.54 -24.40
N TRP A 76 -2.86 12.85 -23.18
CA TRP A 76 -3.49 14.12 -22.85
C TRP A 76 -2.52 15.29 -22.89
N SER A 77 -1.27 15.07 -22.51
CA SER A 77 -0.19 16.06 -22.56
C SER A 77 1.18 15.40 -22.50
N GLN A 78 2.21 16.10 -23.04
CA GLN A 78 3.62 15.81 -22.83
C GLN A 78 4.29 16.89 -21.95
N ASP A 79 3.57 17.96 -21.60
CA ASP A 79 4.05 19.00 -20.69
C ASP A 79 3.88 18.55 -19.24
N LEU A 80 5.01 18.36 -18.55
CA LEU A 80 5.04 17.91 -17.16
C LEU A 80 4.32 18.87 -16.20
N LYS A 81 4.29 20.18 -16.49
CA LYS A 81 3.55 21.15 -15.66
C LYS A 81 2.05 20.99 -15.81
N GLU A 82 1.57 20.77 -17.05
CA GLU A 82 0.16 20.49 -17.29
C GLU A 82 -0.25 19.17 -16.65
N ILE A 83 0.55 18.12 -16.81
CA ILE A 83 0.30 16.80 -16.18
C ILE A 83 0.23 16.92 -14.65
N ASP A 84 1.14 17.64 -14.03
CA ASP A 84 1.15 17.84 -12.58
C ASP A 84 -0.13 18.60 -12.12
N ARG A 85 -0.54 19.64 -12.86
CA ARG A 85 -1.78 20.37 -12.57
C ARG A 85 -3.02 19.46 -12.68
N LEU A 86 -3.11 18.68 -13.76
CA LEU A 86 -4.23 17.76 -13.98
C LEU A 86 -4.23 16.62 -12.95
N SER A 87 -3.05 16.09 -12.60
CA SER A 87 -2.91 15.06 -11.57
C SER A 87 -3.43 15.54 -10.22
N ARG A 88 -3.01 16.73 -9.79
CA ARG A 88 -3.52 17.33 -8.53
C ARG A 88 -5.03 17.50 -8.55
N ARG A 89 -5.59 18.01 -9.68
CA ARG A 89 -7.04 18.20 -9.79
C ARG A 89 -7.79 16.85 -9.77
N LYS A 90 -7.24 15.82 -10.40
CA LYS A 90 -7.79 14.45 -10.34
C LYS A 90 -7.85 13.94 -8.89
N GLU A 91 -6.78 14.14 -8.12
CA GLU A 91 -6.77 13.68 -6.73
C GLU A 91 -7.66 14.54 -5.81
N GLU A 92 -7.87 15.81 -6.13
CA GLU A 92 -8.90 16.62 -5.47
C GLU A 92 -10.29 16.03 -5.73
N HIS A 93 -10.63 15.72 -6.98
CA HIS A 93 -11.89 15.05 -7.32
C HIS A 93 -12.04 13.70 -6.60
N TYR A 94 -10.98 12.91 -6.51
CA TYR A 94 -11.02 11.66 -5.74
C TYR A 94 -11.42 11.90 -4.28
N ARG A 95 -10.82 12.88 -3.63
CA ARG A 95 -11.14 13.22 -2.24
C ARG A 95 -12.55 13.79 -2.07
N GLU A 96 -13.02 14.57 -3.05
CA GLU A 96 -14.42 15.05 -3.12
C GLU A 96 -15.39 13.86 -3.20
N VAL A 97 -15.12 12.89 -4.08
CA VAL A 97 -15.95 11.67 -4.21
C VAL A 97 -15.91 10.82 -2.93
N VAL A 98 -14.75 10.65 -2.31
CA VAL A 98 -14.63 9.97 -1.01
C VAL A 98 -15.43 10.69 0.09
N GLU A 99 -15.49 12.01 0.05
CA GLU A 99 -16.32 12.78 1.01
C GLU A 99 -17.80 12.60 0.75
N GLU A 100 -18.21 12.62 -0.52
CA GLU A 100 -19.61 12.51 -0.95
C GLU A 100 -20.18 11.10 -0.75
N TRP A 101 -19.43 10.07 -1.12
CA TRP A 101 -19.93 8.68 -1.15
C TRP A 101 -19.54 7.85 0.10
N GLY A 102 -18.60 8.36 0.90
CA GLY A 102 -17.93 7.56 1.91
C GLY A 102 -16.93 6.59 1.27
N ILE A 103 -16.28 5.78 2.11
CA ILE A 103 -15.40 4.70 1.67
C ILE A 103 -15.34 3.64 2.76
N ASP A 104 -15.28 2.37 2.36
CA ASP A 104 -15.23 1.24 3.28
C ASP A 104 -13.95 0.42 3.08
N PRO A 105 -13.46 -0.25 4.15
CA PRO A 105 -12.38 -1.19 4.01
C PRO A 105 -12.88 -2.45 3.28
N LEU A 106 -12.01 -3.07 2.51
CA LEU A 106 -12.34 -4.37 1.90
C LEU A 106 -12.65 -5.43 2.97
N PRO A 107 -13.53 -6.40 2.65
CA PRO A 107 -13.86 -7.48 3.56
C PRO A 107 -12.63 -8.25 4.05
N GLY A 108 -12.54 -8.49 5.36
CA GLY A 108 -11.42 -9.22 5.97
C GLY A 108 -10.20 -8.35 6.36
N VAL A 109 -10.11 -7.10 5.90
CA VAL A 109 -8.98 -6.20 6.21
C VAL A 109 -8.87 -5.92 7.70
N ARG A 110 -9.94 -5.44 8.34
CA ARG A 110 -9.88 -5.09 9.76
C ARG A 110 -9.55 -6.29 10.64
N PRO A 111 -10.23 -7.46 10.54
CA PRO A 111 -9.86 -8.65 11.30
C PRO A 111 -8.41 -9.09 11.09
N TRP A 112 -7.89 -8.96 9.86
CA TRP A 112 -6.51 -9.31 9.56
C TRP A 112 -5.52 -8.36 10.23
N LEU A 113 -5.74 -7.05 10.16
CA LEU A 113 -4.91 -6.04 10.83
C LEU A 113 -4.92 -6.20 12.36
N GLU A 114 -6.05 -6.57 12.94
CA GLU A 114 -6.18 -6.87 14.37
C GLU A 114 -5.32 -8.08 14.77
N ARG A 115 -5.40 -9.20 14.03
CA ARG A 115 -4.54 -10.39 14.25
C ARG A 115 -3.05 -10.08 14.12
N LEU A 116 -2.65 -9.28 13.13
CA LEU A 116 -1.26 -8.85 12.96
C LEU A 116 -0.80 -8.00 14.14
N SER A 117 -1.64 -7.09 14.59
CA SER A 117 -1.35 -6.23 15.75
C SER A 117 -1.19 -7.03 17.04
N GLU A 118 -2.09 -8.00 17.30
CA GLU A 118 -2.01 -8.92 18.44
C GLU A 118 -0.75 -9.77 18.41
N ALA A 119 -0.31 -10.18 17.21
CA ALA A 119 0.93 -10.94 17.00
C ALA A 119 2.20 -10.07 17.01
N GLY A 120 2.08 -8.75 17.19
CA GLY A 120 3.21 -7.82 17.18
C GLY A 120 3.90 -7.67 15.83
N VAL A 121 3.19 -7.95 14.72
CA VAL A 121 3.71 -7.83 13.36
C VAL A 121 3.58 -6.37 12.90
N PRO A 122 4.69 -5.69 12.58
CA PRO A 122 4.62 -4.32 12.07
C PRO A 122 4.02 -4.30 10.66
N CYS A 123 3.17 -3.30 10.43
CA CYS A 123 2.49 -3.08 9.16
C CYS A 123 2.89 -1.75 8.54
N GLY A 124 3.06 -1.74 7.22
CA GLY A 124 3.30 -0.53 6.44
C GLY A 124 2.50 -0.52 5.15
N ILE A 125 2.24 0.69 4.63
CA ILE A 125 1.56 0.91 3.36
C ILE A 125 2.60 1.28 2.30
N GLY A 126 2.50 0.69 1.10
CA GLY A 126 3.30 1.03 -0.07
C GLY A 126 2.41 1.23 -1.30
N SER A 127 2.05 2.48 -1.61
CA SER A 127 1.04 2.83 -2.61
C SER A 127 1.57 3.72 -3.73
N SER A 128 0.93 3.64 -4.89
CA SER A 128 1.15 4.55 -6.03
C SER A 128 0.32 5.84 -5.95
N THR A 129 -0.60 5.95 -4.97
CA THR A 129 -1.44 7.13 -4.75
C THR A 129 -0.71 8.23 -3.97
N GLU A 130 -1.33 9.41 -3.86
CA GLU A 130 -0.79 10.53 -3.08
C GLU A 130 -0.93 10.30 -1.56
N ALA A 131 0.01 10.84 -0.78
CA ALA A 131 0.01 10.78 0.69
C ALA A 131 -1.31 11.27 1.31
N LYS A 132 -1.87 12.34 0.76
CA LYS A 132 -3.12 12.93 1.24
C LYS A 132 -4.32 12.00 1.09
N ASN A 133 -4.35 11.17 0.05
CA ASN A 133 -5.42 10.19 -0.15
C ASN A 133 -5.35 9.07 0.91
N VAL A 134 -4.13 8.57 1.17
CA VAL A 134 -3.90 7.58 2.24
C VAL A 134 -4.29 8.15 3.60
N GLU A 135 -3.90 9.40 3.90
CA GLU A 135 -4.25 10.07 5.15
C GLU A 135 -5.76 10.19 5.34
N VAL A 136 -6.47 10.68 4.32
CA VAL A 136 -7.94 10.82 4.34
C VAL A 136 -8.61 9.46 4.55
N GLY A 137 -8.19 8.43 3.80
CA GLY A 137 -8.74 7.09 3.94
C GLY A 137 -8.47 6.49 5.31
N LEU A 138 -7.25 6.55 5.82
CA LEU A 138 -6.90 6.06 7.16
C LEU A 138 -7.73 6.71 8.26
N LYS A 139 -7.96 8.03 8.15
CA LYS A 139 -8.81 8.76 9.10
C LYS A 139 -10.25 8.31 9.03
N LYS A 140 -10.84 8.23 7.82
CA LYS A 140 -12.23 7.81 7.62
C LYS A 140 -12.47 6.37 8.09
N LEU A 141 -11.55 5.46 7.80
CA LEU A 141 -11.64 4.06 8.16
C LEU A 141 -11.28 3.76 9.63
N GLY A 142 -10.62 4.69 10.33
CA GLY A 142 -10.10 4.47 11.69
C GLY A 142 -9.03 3.37 11.74
N LEU A 143 -8.21 3.23 10.67
CA LEU A 143 -7.19 2.20 10.54
C LEU A 143 -5.77 2.69 10.84
N GLY A 144 -5.55 3.99 11.05
CA GLY A 144 -4.23 4.57 11.22
C GLY A 144 -3.38 3.94 12.33
N LYS A 145 -4.03 3.43 13.39
CA LYS A 145 -3.35 2.79 14.52
C LYS A 145 -2.60 1.50 14.18
N PHE A 146 -2.94 0.85 13.07
CA PHE A 146 -2.32 -0.40 12.65
C PHE A 146 -1.04 -0.23 11.84
N PHE A 147 -0.82 0.94 11.24
CA PHE A 147 0.29 1.18 10.34
C PHE A 147 1.37 2.06 10.97
N GLN A 148 2.63 1.59 10.95
CA GLN A 148 3.78 2.33 11.46
C GLN A 148 4.33 3.31 10.42
N THR A 149 4.07 3.05 9.13
CA THR A 149 4.54 3.92 8.03
C THR A 149 3.63 3.82 6.81
N ALA A 150 3.61 4.87 6.02
CA ALA A 150 3.06 4.88 4.67
C ALA A 150 4.10 5.49 3.72
N VAL A 151 4.35 4.78 2.62
CA VAL A 151 5.17 5.22 1.50
C VAL A 151 4.25 5.37 0.29
N THR A 152 4.29 6.53 -0.32
CA THR A 152 3.38 6.94 -1.41
C THR A 152 4.16 7.42 -2.62
N ALA A 153 3.48 7.80 -3.69
CA ALA A 153 4.10 8.20 -4.94
C ALA A 153 5.20 9.25 -4.77
N GLU A 154 5.04 10.19 -3.83
CA GLU A 154 5.98 11.30 -3.59
C GLU A 154 7.28 10.87 -2.90
N HIS A 155 7.29 9.68 -2.31
CA HIS A 155 8.45 9.18 -1.54
C HIS A 155 9.46 8.41 -2.39
N VAL A 156 9.13 8.10 -3.65
CA VAL A 156 9.96 7.27 -4.52
C VAL A 156 10.09 7.87 -5.93
N GLN A 157 11.23 7.60 -6.58
CA GLN A 157 11.45 8.10 -7.93
C GLN A 157 10.71 7.27 -8.98
N ARG A 158 10.73 5.94 -8.81
CA ARG A 158 10.11 4.99 -9.74
C ARG A 158 8.89 4.35 -9.10
N GLY A 159 7.75 4.38 -9.80
CA GLY A 159 6.53 3.67 -9.40
C GLY A 159 6.60 2.17 -9.71
N LYS A 160 5.61 1.42 -9.23
CA LYS A 160 5.38 0.02 -9.64
C LYS A 160 5.35 -0.10 -11.16
N PRO A 161 6.03 -1.08 -11.76
CA PRO A 161 6.56 -2.31 -11.18
C PRO A 161 7.97 -2.21 -10.56
N ALA A 162 8.60 -1.02 -10.48
CA ALA A 162 9.85 -0.89 -9.75
C ALA A 162 9.65 -1.18 -8.25
N PRO A 163 10.64 -1.79 -7.57
CA PRO A 163 10.50 -2.23 -6.17
C PRO A 163 10.58 -1.11 -5.14
N ASP A 164 10.84 0.12 -5.56
CA ASP A 164 11.26 1.25 -4.72
C ASP A 164 10.28 1.50 -3.56
N VAL A 165 8.98 1.47 -3.83
CA VAL A 165 7.96 1.74 -2.80
C VAL A 165 7.99 0.71 -1.68
N PHE A 166 8.12 -0.57 -2.00
CA PHE A 166 8.13 -1.64 -1.01
C PHE A 166 9.47 -1.73 -0.27
N LEU A 167 10.58 -1.49 -0.97
CA LEU A 167 11.91 -1.38 -0.33
C LEU A 167 11.95 -0.22 0.67
N GLU A 168 11.36 0.92 0.35
CA GLU A 168 11.30 2.05 1.27
C GLU A 168 10.40 1.75 2.49
N VAL A 169 9.29 1.02 2.33
CA VAL A 169 8.49 0.54 3.47
C VAL A 169 9.32 -0.37 4.37
N SER A 170 10.00 -1.38 3.81
CA SER A 170 10.89 -2.29 4.53
C SER A 170 11.95 -1.52 5.33
N ARG A 171 12.61 -0.55 4.69
CA ARG A 171 13.61 0.32 5.32
C ARG A 171 13.03 1.10 6.50
N ARG A 172 11.84 1.69 6.35
CA ARG A 172 11.18 2.45 7.43
C ARG A 172 10.73 1.56 8.59
N LEU A 173 10.28 0.34 8.29
CA LEU A 173 9.92 -0.66 9.30
C LEU A 173 11.15 -1.33 9.95
N GLN A 174 12.34 -1.12 9.40
CA GLN A 174 13.59 -1.76 9.83
C GLN A 174 13.53 -3.30 9.80
N VAL A 175 12.87 -3.85 8.76
CA VAL A 175 12.74 -5.29 8.52
C VAL A 175 13.31 -5.60 7.15
N GLU A 176 14.18 -6.61 7.07
CA GLU A 176 14.79 -7.03 5.79
C GLU A 176 13.72 -7.43 4.76
N PRO A 177 13.90 -7.08 3.47
CA PRO A 177 12.93 -7.39 2.42
C PRO A 177 12.53 -8.87 2.37
N ALA A 178 13.48 -9.78 2.51
CA ALA A 178 13.23 -11.22 2.52
C ALA A 178 12.32 -11.69 3.69
N ARG A 179 12.12 -10.84 4.68
CA ARG A 179 11.21 -11.04 5.83
C ARG A 179 9.95 -10.20 5.75
N CYS A 180 9.66 -9.59 4.60
CA CYS A 180 8.44 -8.86 4.34
C CYS A 180 7.49 -9.67 3.46
N VAL A 181 6.19 -9.50 3.70
CA VAL A 181 5.13 -10.06 2.85
C VAL A 181 4.29 -8.89 2.34
N VAL A 182 4.21 -8.77 1.02
CA VAL A 182 3.40 -7.78 0.32
C VAL A 182 2.01 -8.34 0.06
N PHE A 183 1.00 -7.52 0.26
CA PHE A 183 -0.40 -7.78 -0.13
C PHE A 183 -0.74 -6.86 -1.29
N GLU A 184 -1.12 -7.43 -2.42
CA GLU A 184 -1.28 -6.74 -3.70
C GLU A 184 -2.39 -7.34 -4.55
N ASP A 185 -3.06 -6.51 -5.35
CA ASP A 185 -4.18 -6.90 -6.21
C ASP A 185 -3.92 -6.70 -7.71
N ALA A 186 -2.78 -6.08 -8.07
CA ALA A 186 -2.44 -5.74 -9.45
C ALA A 186 -1.11 -6.36 -9.91
N PRO A 187 -0.98 -6.79 -11.18
CA PRO A 187 0.25 -7.40 -11.71
C PRO A 187 1.50 -6.54 -11.52
N ALA A 188 1.41 -5.22 -11.72
CA ALA A 188 2.54 -4.31 -11.55
C ALA A 188 3.06 -4.27 -10.10
N GLY A 189 2.15 -4.36 -9.11
CA GLY A 189 2.53 -4.42 -7.72
C GLY A 189 3.07 -5.78 -7.30
N VAL A 190 2.52 -6.86 -7.83
CA VAL A 190 3.09 -8.21 -7.64
C VAL A 190 4.53 -8.26 -8.16
N GLU A 191 4.79 -7.72 -9.36
CA GLU A 191 6.13 -7.62 -9.92
C GLU A 191 7.05 -6.77 -9.03
N ALA A 192 6.58 -5.62 -8.54
CA ALA A 192 7.33 -4.77 -7.62
C ALA A 192 7.70 -5.48 -6.32
N GLY A 193 6.76 -6.22 -5.70
CA GLY A 193 7.00 -6.99 -4.47
C GLY A 193 8.04 -8.10 -4.69
N ARG A 194 7.93 -8.82 -5.79
CA ARG A 194 8.92 -9.84 -6.18
C ARG A 194 10.29 -9.26 -6.48
N ALA A 195 10.34 -8.14 -7.22
CA ALA A 195 11.59 -7.43 -7.50
C ALA A 195 12.25 -6.87 -6.23
N ALA A 196 11.46 -6.57 -5.19
CA ALA A 196 11.96 -6.21 -3.88
C ALA A 196 12.52 -7.41 -3.07
N GLY A 197 12.40 -8.64 -3.57
CA GLY A 197 12.80 -9.84 -2.85
C GLY A 197 11.83 -10.26 -1.74
N MET A 198 10.58 -9.79 -1.80
CA MET A 198 9.53 -10.07 -0.82
C MET A 198 8.64 -11.22 -1.28
N LYS A 199 7.99 -11.89 -0.33
CA LYS A 199 6.85 -12.76 -0.63
C LYS A 199 5.63 -11.91 -0.96
N VAL A 200 4.79 -12.38 -1.89
CA VAL A 200 3.59 -11.64 -2.29
C VAL A 200 2.36 -12.53 -2.09
N VAL A 201 1.34 -11.97 -1.47
CA VAL A 201 -0.03 -12.48 -1.43
C VAL A 201 -0.85 -11.68 -2.44
N GLY A 202 -1.47 -12.37 -3.38
CA GLY A 202 -2.41 -11.78 -4.33
C GLY A 202 -3.80 -11.65 -3.69
N VAL A 203 -4.35 -10.46 -3.67
CA VAL A 203 -5.75 -10.20 -3.24
C VAL A 203 -6.59 -10.07 -4.51
N THR A 204 -7.55 -10.99 -4.71
CA THR A 204 -8.29 -11.10 -5.98
C THR A 204 -9.51 -10.17 -6.04
N THR A 205 -9.28 -8.89 -5.76
CA THR A 205 -10.31 -7.84 -5.77
C THR A 205 -10.47 -7.20 -7.14
N THR A 206 -9.37 -6.85 -7.80
CA THR A 206 -9.37 -6.19 -9.13
C THR A 206 -9.07 -7.15 -10.27
N HIS A 207 -8.40 -8.28 -9.98
CA HIS A 207 -8.08 -9.31 -10.96
C HIS A 207 -8.64 -10.67 -10.51
N PRO A 208 -9.23 -11.45 -11.44
CA PRO A 208 -9.68 -12.81 -11.15
C PRO A 208 -8.57 -13.73 -10.67
N VAL A 209 -8.94 -14.75 -9.90
CA VAL A 209 -8.03 -15.81 -9.45
C VAL A 209 -7.26 -16.41 -10.64
N GLY A 210 -5.96 -16.61 -10.47
CA GLY A 210 -5.06 -17.17 -11.49
C GLY A 210 -4.46 -16.14 -12.45
N GLN A 211 -4.75 -14.85 -12.28
CA GLN A 211 -4.18 -13.77 -13.09
C GLN A 211 -2.99 -13.04 -12.42
N LEU A 212 -2.75 -13.27 -11.14
CA LEU A 212 -1.64 -12.69 -10.40
C LEU A 212 -0.46 -13.67 -10.35
N GLU A 213 0.31 -13.71 -11.43
CA GLU A 213 1.42 -14.66 -11.57
C GLU A 213 2.55 -14.41 -10.57
N GLY A 214 3.05 -15.49 -9.97
CA GLY A 214 4.22 -15.46 -9.08
C GLY A 214 3.95 -15.05 -7.65
N VAL A 215 2.70 -15.03 -7.22
CA VAL A 215 2.32 -14.87 -5.82
C VAL A 215 2.50 -16.16 -5.02
N SER A 216 2.71 -16.05 -3.72
CA SER A 216 2.82 -17.20 -2.80
C SER A 216 1.45 -17.83 -2.52
N ARG A 217 0.40 -17.03 -2.55
CA ARG A 217 -0.99 -17.42 -2.40
C ARG A 217 -1.90 -16.34 -2.94
N GLU A 218 -3.03 -16.71 -3.51
CA GLU A 218 -4.16 -15.82 -3.79
C GLU A 218 -5.24 -15.99 -2.73
N VAL A 219 -5.87 -14.88 -2.34
CA VAL A 219 -7.00 -14.83 -1.40
C VAL A 219 -8.06 -13.85 -1.89
N ALA A 220 -9.33 -14.19 -1.71
CA ALA A 220 -10.41 -13.24 -1.95
C ALA A 220 -10.60 -12.29 -0.75
N ARG A 221 -10.23 -12.75 0.44
CA ARG A 221 -10.33 -12.00 1.69
C ARG A 221 -9.07 -12.23 2.52
N MET A 222 -8.55 -11.18 3.13
CA MET A 222 -7.34 -11.29 3.95
C MET A 222 -7.52 -12.14 5.21
N ASP A 223 -8.73 -12.18 5.77
CA ASP A 223 -9.04 -12.99 6.95
C ASP A 223 -9.09 -14.51 6.70
N GLU A 224 -8.89 -14.96 5.45
CA GLU A 224 -8.63 -16.36 5.12
C GLU A 224 -7.22 -16.82 5.54
N LEU A 225 -6.31 -15.87 5.79
CA LEU A 225 -4.94 -16.15 6.21
C LEU A 225 -4.83 -16.29 7.73
N THR A 226 -3.84 -17.06 8.17
CA THR A 226 -3.38 -17.08 9.54
C THR A 226 -1.96 -16.52 9.66
N VAL A 227 -1.64 -15.92 10.81
CA VAL A 227 -0.29 -15.37 11.07
C VAL A 227 0.77 -16.47 11.01
N GLU A 228 0.44 -17.65 11.49
CA GLU A 228 1.30 -18.84 11.49
C GLU A 228 1.58 -19.35 10.08
N GLU A 229 0.59 -19.33 9.21
CA GLU A 229 0.75 -19.69 7.80
C GLU A 229 1.76 -18.75 7.12
N VAL A 230 1.57 -17.44 7.25
CA VAL A 230 2.47 -16.43 6.65
C VAL A 230 3.89 -16.56 7.24
N ARG A 231 4.01 -16.78 8.55
CA ARG A 231 5.31 -16.98 9.21
C ARG A 231 6.07 -18.18 8.63
N ARG A 232 5.37 -19.29 8.34
CA ARG A 232 6.00 -20.50 7.74
C ARG A 232 6.59 -20.22 6.35
N TRP A 233 5.98 -19.37 5.53
CA TRP A 233 6.53 -19.01 4.21
C TRP A 233 7.88 -18.29 4.30
N LEU A 234 8.16 -17.66 5.42
CA LEU A 234 9.39 -16.91 5.70
C LEU A 234 10.45 -17.74 6.43
N GLY A 235 10.26 -19.06 6.53
CA GLY A 235 11.20 -19.97 7.18
C GLY A 235 11.16 -19.93 8.71
N GLY A 236 10.11 -19.35 9.30
CA GLY A 236 9.89 -19.40 10.74
C GLY A 236 9.43 -20.81 11.17
N SER A 237 10.15 -21.42 12.12
CA SER A 237 9.65 -22.60 12.83
C SER A 237 8.39 -22.25 13.61
N ALA A 238 7.45 -23.19 13.69
CA ALA A 238 6.23 -23.07 14.48
C ALA A 238 6.55 -22.95 15.97
#